data_2c81ddbc3231278b10393764ed7f02bd
#
_entry.id   2c81ddbc3231278b10393764ed7f02bd
#
_cell.length_a   1.000
_cell.length_b   1.000
_cell.length_c   1.000
_cell.angle_alpha   90.00
_cell.angle_beta   90.00
_cell.angle_gamma   90.00
#
_symmetry.space_group_name_H-M   'P 1'
#
loop_
_entity.id
_entity.type
_entity.pdbx_description
1 polymer ?
#
loop_
_entity_poly.entity_id
_entity_poly.type
_entity_poly.pdbx_seq_one_letter_code
_entity_poly.pdbx_strand_id
1 'polypeptide(L)' 'MRRRVEPVNVDFPLRIGARVPSYITSYNLPQEVHEYIPGYEGYRYFIAGDEVVIVDPDTMEIVSVIEE' A
#
# COMPACT_ATOMS: atom_id res chain seq x y z
N MET A 1 0.13 21.32 0.53
CA MET A 1 -1.15 20.72 0.18
C MET A 1 -1.11 19.20 0.37
N ARG A 2 -2.16 18.67 0.93
CA ARG A 2 -2.19 17.25 1.20
C ARG A 2 -2.64 16.47 -0.03
N ARG A 3 -1.90 15.42 -0.36
CA ARG A 3 -2.29 14.55 -1.44
C ARG A 3 -3.43 13.65 -0.99
N ARG A 4 -4.43 13.53 -1.84
CA ARG A 4 -5.56 12.66 -1.55
C ARG A 4 -5.42 11.37 -2.33
N VAL A 5 -5.46 10.26 -1.63
CA VAL A 5 -5.46 8.93 -2.23
C VAL A 5 -6.83 8.33 -2.01
N GLU A 6 -7.50 7.98 -3.10
CA GLU A 6 -8.85 7.49 -3.01
C GLU A 6 -8.85 6.00 -2.70
N PRO A 7 -9.73 5.55 -1.79
CA PRO A 7 -9.84 4.13 -1.51
C PRO A 7 -10.34 3.37 -2.72
N VAL A 8 -9.92 2.13 -2.84
CA VAL A 8 -10.36 1.26 -3.92
C VAL A 8 -11.11 0.08 -3.33
N ASN A 9 -12.03 -0.47 -4.13
CA ASN A 9 -12.69 -1.72 -3.79
C ASN A 9 -11.89 -2.85 -4.39
N VAL A 10 -11.57 -3.84 -3.55
CA VAL A 10 -10.75 -4.95 -4.01
C VAL A 10 -11.56 -6.23 -3.92
N ASP A 11 -11.27 -7.16 -4.83
CA ASP A 11 -11.92 -8.45 -4.87
C ASP A 11 -10.93 -9.58 -4.66
N PHE A 12 -9.80 -9.27 -4.02
CA PHE A 12 -8.77 -10.24 -3.69
C PHE A 12 -8.43 -10.11 -2.20
N PRO A 13 -7.85 -11.16 -1.60
CA PRO A 13 -7.56 -11.09 -0.17
C PRO A 13 -6.47 -10.08 0.15
N LEU A 14 -6.69 -9.32 1.22
CA LEU A 14 -5.74 -8.34 1.70
C LEU A 14 -4.93 -8.95 2.83
N ARG A 15 -3.89 -9.69 2.48
CA ARG A 15 -3.04 -10.30 3.48
C ARG A 15 -1.63 -10.36 2.98
N ILE A 16 -0.72 -10.48 3.93
CA ILE A 16 0.71 -10.50 3.63
C ILE A 16 1.02 -11.69 2.74
N GLY A 17 1.76 -11.42 1.67
CA GLY A 17 2.12 -12.44 0.70
C GLY A 17 1.21 -12.52 -0.50
N ALA A 18 0.04 -11.89 -0.43
CA ALA A 18 -0.87 -11.89 -1.57
C ALA A 18 -0.35 -10.91 -2.62
N ARG A 19 -0.54 -11.28 -3.89
CA ARG A 19 -0.10 -10.43 -4.99
C ARG A 19 -1.21 -9.49 -5.39
N VAL A 20 -0.84 -8.23 -5.60
CA VAL A 20 -1.77 -7.20 -6.00
C VAL A 20 -1.90 -7.20 -7.51
N PRO A 21 -3.13 -7.25 -8.04
CA PRO A 21 -3.31 -7.22 -9.50
C PRO A 21 -2.79 -5.92 -10.11
N SER A 22 -2.38 -6.00 -11.36
CA SER A 22 -1.76 -4.85 -12.02
C SER A 22 -2.73 -3.72 -12.28
N TYR A 23 -4.03 -3.96 -12.21
CA TYR A 23 -5.01 -2.90 -12.43
C TYR A 23 -5.19 -2.00 -11.21
N ILE A 24 -4.57 -2.35 -10.08
CA ILE A 24 -4.65 -1.52 -8.89
C ILE A 24 -3.60 -0.43 -8.98
N THR A 25 -4.05 0.81 -8.84
CA THR A 25 -3.13 1.95 -8.83
C THR A 25 -2.52 2.07 -7.44
N SER A 26 -1.20 2.07 -7.40
CA SER A 26 -0.48 2.25 -6.14
C SER A 26 0.34 3.53 -6.21
N TYR A 27 0.77 4.00 -5.05
CA TYR A 27 1.43 5.29 -4.90
C TYR A 27 2.73 5.09 -4.14
N ASN A 28 3.69 5.99 -4.38
CA ASN A 28 4.93 5.98 -3.61
C ASN A 28 4.64 6.36 -2.17
N LEU A 29 5.26 5.64 -1.24
CA LEU A 29 5.14 5.99 0.17
C LEU A 29 5.75 7.37 0.41
N PRO A 30 5.02 8.27 1.07
CA PRO A 30 5.59 9.56 1.43
C PRO A 30 6.76 9.39 2.37
N GLN A 31 7.69 10.32 2.32
CA GLN A 31 8.87 10.24 3.15
C GLN A 31 8.52 10.30 4.64
N GLU A 32 7.45 11.00 4.98
CA GLU A 32 7.03 11.10 6.37
C GLU A 32 6.68 9.73 6.95
N VAL A 33 6.20 8.82 6.12
CA VAL A 33 5.82 7.50 6.58
C VAL A 33 7.04 6.69 7.01
N HIS A 34 8.19 6.98 6.42
CA HIS A 34 9.42 6.25 6.76
C HIS A 34 9.81 6.44 8.22
N GLU A 35 9.37 7.52 8.84
CA GLU A 35 9.65 7.74 10.26
C GLU A 35 8.89 6.77 11.14
N TYR A 36 7.74 6.32 10.67
CA TYR A 36 6.92 5.41 11.44
C TYR A 36 7.17 3.95 11.08
N ILE A 37 7.53 3.68 9.83
CA ILE A 37 7.78 2.33 9.36
C ILE A 37 9.08 2.31 8.56
N PRO A 38 10.21 2.40 9.24
CA PRO A 38 11.50 2.38 8.55
C PRO A 38 11.72 1.04 7.85
N GLY A 39 12.44 1.09 6.75
CA GLY A 39 12.72 -0.11 5.98
C GLY A 39 11.85 -0.27 4.75
N TYR A 40 10.89 0.64 4.56
CA TYR A 40 10.00 0.57 3.42
C TYR A 40 10.28 1.65 2.39
N GLU A 41 11.52 2.10 2.33
CA GLU A 41 11.90 3.08 1.31
C GLU A 41 11.70 2.47 -0.07
N GLY A 42 11.05 3.23 -0.95
CA GLY A 42 10.79 2.75 -2.29
C GLY A 42 9.57 1.87 -2.42
N TYR A 43 8.94 1.52 -1.32
CA TYR A 43 7.73 0.72 -1.39
C TYR A 43 6.55 1.57 -1.82
N ARG A 44 5.49 0.91 -2.21
CA ARG A 44 4.28 1.58 -2.68
C ARG A 44 3.12 1.22 -1.76
N TYR A 45 2.02 1.94 -1.91
CA TYR A 45 0.86 1.67 -1.08
C TYR A 45 -0.41 2.01 -1.82
N PHE A 46 -1.52 1.47 -1.33
CA PHE A 46 -2.85 1.90 -1.76
C PHE A 46 -3.78 1.74 -0.57
N ILE A 47 -4.95 2.35 -0.68
CA ILE A 47 -5.94 2.31 0.39
C ILE A 47 -7.10 1.46 -0.07
N ALA A 48 -7.45 0.45 0.72
CA ALA A 48 -8.57 -0.43 0.45
C ALA A 48 -9.55 -0.28 1.61
N GLY A 49 -10.67 0.40 1.33
CA GLY A 49 -11.59 0.73 2.39
C GLY A 49 -10.95 1.67 3.38
N ASP A 50 -10.76 1.20 4.60
CA ASP A 50 -10.09 1.98 5.64
C ASP A 50 -8.74 1.39 6.03
N GLU A 51 -8.16 0.57 5.16
CA GLU A 51 -6.88 -0.06 5.43
C GLU A 51 -5.83 0.46 4.46
N VAL A 52 -4.63 0.66 4.99
CA VAL A 52 -3.47 1.06 4.19
C VAL A 52 -2.67 -0.20 3.89
N VAL A 53 -2.50 -0.49 2.60
CA VAL A 53 -1.84 -1.71 2.16
C VAL A 53 -0.50 -1.33 1.54
N ILE A 54 0.57 -1.87 2.10
CA ILE A 54 1.93 -1.58 1.62
C ILE A 54 2.40 -2.75 0.76
N VAL A 55 2.94 -2.41 -0.40
CA VAL A 55 3.23 -3.36 -1.46
C VAL A 55 4.70 -3.26 -1.85
N ASP A 56 5.34 -4.42 -2.01
CA ASP A 56 6.69 -4.50 -2.54
C ASP A 56 6.68 -4.10 -4.01
N PRO A 57 7.46 -3.09 -4.42
CA PRO A 57 7.40 -2.62 -5.80
C PRO A 57 7.96 -3.60 -6.83
N ASP A 58 8.79 -4.54 -6.40
CA ASP A 58 9.41 -5.50 -7.31
C ASP A 58 8.51 -6.69 -7.59
N THR A 59 7.83 -7.18 -6.56
CA THR A 59 7.02 -8.40 -6.69
C THR A 59 5.54 -8.13 -6.68
N MET A 60 5.13 -6.93 -6.28
CA MET A 60 3.72 -6.54 -6.12
C MET A 60 3.02 -7.38 -5.06
N GLU A 61 3.77 -7.83 -4.08
CA GLU A 61 3.21 -8.59 -2.97
C GLU A 61 2.95 -7.67 -1.79
N ILE A 62 1.86 -7.96 -1.09
CA ILE A 62 1.51 -7.21 0.10
C ILE A 62 2.48 -7.57 1.22
N VAL A 63 3.12 -6.57 1.78
CA VAL A 63 4.07 -6.79 2.87
C VAL A 63 3.53 -6.29 4.21
N SER A 64 2.48 -5.46 4.17
CA SER A 64 1.89 -4.97 5.41
C SER A 64 0.49 -4.46 5.14
N VAL A 65 -0.41 -4.64 6.11
CA VAL A 65 -1.76 -4.11 6.06
C VAL A 65 -1.99 -3.38 7.36
N ILE A 66 -2.27 -2.09 7.28
CA ILE A 66 -2.41 -1.25 8.45
C ILE A 66 -3.84 -0.74 8.52
N GLU A 67 -4.51 -1.04 9.61
CA GLU A 67 -5.87 -0.56 9.83
C GLU A 67 -5.82 0.83 10.44
N GLU A 68 -6.67 1.71 9.93
CA GLU A 68 -6.76 3.04 10.49
C GLU A 68 -7.73 3.15 11.64
#